data_88522c7fa8d37f24ada3c4a039ba1cd4
#
_entry.id   88522c7fa8d37f24ada3c4a039ba1cd4
#
_cell.length_a   1.000
_cell.length_b   1.000
_cell.length_c   1.000
_cell.angle_alpha   90.00
_cell.angle_beta   90.00
_cell.angle_gamma   90.00
#
_symmetry.space_group_name_H-M   'P 1'
#
loop_
_entity.id
_entity.type
_entity.pdbx_description
1 polymer ?
#
loop_
_entity_poly.entity_id
_entity_poly.type
_entity_poly.pdbx_seq_one_letter_code
_entity_poly.pdbx_strand_id
1 'polypeptide(L)'
;MKGVASACGSATVVNAIASGRGAAFAVDLRVRAEVELTKKSRKIVGRIADDPKESTKLIETCVKKVLKRLKLAKVYGAKVTTRSNVPIAVGLSSSSAAANATVLATFAAAGKKPPATTALDLGVDAALEAGVTITGAFDDASASFLGGGVVTDNIKRKILKRFDVNPKLKVLIYVPQKKFYTSQTDVKKVKKFANFVNVAHKLALSGDVLSALTMNGLIYSRALGHDPVIAVEALDAGAIAAGLTGKGPAVVAIVEPKNLTDVKKVWSKRAGKVIVTEPSKVGAKVEVRA
;
A
#
# COMPACT_ATOMS: atom_id res chain seq x y z
N MET A 1 18.56 -21.88 -1.88
CA MET A 1 18.71 -20.58 -2.59
C MET A 1 17.86 -19.55 -1.84
N LYS A 2 18.45 -18.41 -1.49
CA LYS A 2 17.80 -17.41 -0.64
C LYS A 2 17.75 -16.06 -1.34
N GLY A 3 16.62 -15.35 -1.24
CA GLY A 3 16.47 -14.00 -1.73
C GLY A 3 15.77 -13.14 -0.71
N VAL A 4 16.17 -11.88 -0.63
CA VAL A 4 15.61 -10.90 0.30
C VAL A 4 15.32 -9.61 -0.46
N ALA A 5 14.14 -9.06 -0.23
CA ALA A 5 13.74 -7.77 -0.80
C ALA A 5 12.83 -7.00 0.17
N SER A 6 12.76 -5.70 -0.03
CA SER A 6 11.81 -4.84 0.70
C SER A 6 11.03 -3.94 -0.24
N ALA A 7 9.85 -3.51 0.21
CA ALA A 7 8.99 -2.56 -0.48
C ALA A 7 8.33 -1.60 0.51
N CYS A 8 8.00 -0.40 0.04
CA CYS A 8 7.35 0.63 0.84
C CYS A 8 5.85 0.35 1.04
N GLY A 9 5.28 0.81 2.16
CA GLY A 9 3.86 1.12 2.24
C GLY A 9 3.51 2.32 1.36
N SER A 10 2.23 2.59 1.21
CA SER A 10 1.76 3.77 0.49
C SER A 10 0.59 4.44 1.20
N ALA A 11 0.46 5.75 0.95
CA ALA A 11 -0.71 6.54 1.32
C ALA A 11 -1.54 6.84 0.07
N THR A 12 -2.85 6.66 0.17
CA THR A 12 -3.77 6.86 -0.94
C THR A 12 -4.08 8.33 -1.12
N VAL A 13 -3.93 8.83 -2.33
CA VAL A 13 -4.39 10.16 -2.75
C VAL A 13 -5.80 10.07 -3.31
N VAL A 14 -6.07 9.09 -4.19
CA VAL A 14 -7.40 8.80 -4.75
C VAL A 14 -7.63 7.31 -4.71
N ASN A 15 -8.71 6.88 -4.09
CA ASN A 15 -9.04 5.47 -3.95
C ASN A 15 -9.82 4.94 -5.17
N ALA A 16 -9.31 3.87 -5.77
CA ALA A 16 -9.84 3.33 -7.02
C ALA A 16 -11.14 2.52 -6.91
N ILE A 17 -11.65 2.24 -5.71
CA ILE A 17 -12.83 1.34 -5.54
C ILE A 17 -14.07 1.89 -6.23
N ALA A 18 -14.31 3.21 -6.19
CA ALA A 18 -15.50 3.82 -6.77
C ALA A 18 -15.47 3.87 -8.29
N SER A 19 -14.32 4.21 -8.89
CA SER A 19 -14.21 4.60 -10.30
C SER A 19 -13.21 3.76 -11.11
N GLY A 20 -12.44 2.90 -10.47
CA GLY A 20 -11.33 2.18 -11.10
C GLY A 20 -10.10 3.06 -11.37
N ARG A 21 -10.12 4.32 -10.95
CA ARG A 21 -9.04 5.30 -11.12
C ARG A 21 -8.44 5.64 -9.77
N GLY A 22 -7.13 5.54 -9.64
CA GLY A 22 -6.44 5.68 -8.36
C GLY A 22 -5.25 6.63 -8.40
N ALA A 23 -4.80 7.02 -7.22
CA ALA A 23 -3.52 7.70 -7.04
C ALA A 23 -2.99 7.42 -5.64
N ALA A 24 -1.68 7.19 -5.53
CA ALA A 24 -1.02 6.91 -4.26
C ALA A 24 0.43 7.40 -4.29
N PHE A 25 1.03 7.60 -3.12
CA PHE A 25 2.45 7.85 -2.99
C PHE A 25 3.08 6.96 -1.92
N ALA A 26 4.35 6.59 -2.12
CA ALA A 26 5.10 5.76 -1.19
C ALA A 26 5.47 6.53 0.07
N VAL A 27 5.37 5.86 1.22
CA VAL A 27 5.82 6.35 2.53
C VAL A 27 6.96 5.48 3.05
N ASP A 28 7.87 6.06 3.86
CA ASP A 28 9.03 5.32 4.36
C ASP A 28 8.70 4.43 5.58
N LEU A 29 7.73 3.57 5.35
CA LEU A 29 7.44 2.38 6.16
C LEU A 29 7.56 1.18 5.23
N ARG A 30 8.17 0.06 5.68
CA ARG A 30 8.56 -1.02 4.77
C ARG A 30 8.09 -2.40 5.22
N VAL A 31 7.81 -3.22 4.25
CA VAL A 31 7.70 -4.68 4.39
C VAL A 31 8.97 -5.29 3.81
N ARG A 32 9.63 -6.15 4.56
CA ARG A 32 10.77 -6.96 4.14
C ARG A 32 10.33 -8.41 4.01
N ALA A 33 10.62 -9.02 2.88
CA ALA A 33 10.34 -10.43 2.60
C ALA A 33 11.63 -11.21 2.41
N GLU A 34 11.69 -12.38 3.00
CA GLU A 34 12.75 -13.36 2.84
C GLU A 34 12.16 -14.65 2.26
N VAL A 35 12.73 -15.15 1.18
CA VAL A 35 12.28 -16.37 0.50
C VAL A 35 13.44 -17.33 0.38
N GLU A 36 13.23 -18.54 0.90
CA GLU A 36 14.16 -19.68 0.76
C GLU A 36 13.53 -20.75 -0.12
N LEU A 37 14.10 -20.97 -1.32
CA LEU A 37 13.69 -22.05 -2.21
C LEU A 37 14.36 -23.37 -1.80
N THR A 38 13.57 -24.45 -1.80
CA THR A 38 14.03 -25.80 -1.43
C THR A 38 13.56 -26.85 -2.45
N LYS A 39 14.42 -27.84 -2.70
CA LYS A 39 14.07 -29.05 -3.48
C LYS A 39 13.53 -30.19 -2.61
N LYS A 40 13.66 -30.08 -1.27
CA LYS A 40 13.25 -31.14 -0.32
C LYS A 40 11.74 -31.31 -0.23
N SER A 41 10.99 -30.27 -0.53
CA SER A 41 9.52 -30.25 -0.53
C SER A 41 9.03 -29.26 -1.58
N ARG A 42 7.84 -29.53 -2.15
CA ARG A 42 7.15 -28.61 -3.07
C ARG A 42 6.14 -27.73 -2.36
N LYS A 43 6.00 -27.86 -1.04
CA LYS A 43 5.12 -27.00 -0.24
C LYS A 43 5.67 -25.57 -0.17
N ILE A 44 4.78 -24.60 -0.20
CA ILE A 44 5.09 -23.19 0.09
C ILE A 44 4.51 -22.92 1.47
N VAL A 45 5.33 -22.43 2.38
CA VAL A 45 4.94 -22.17 3.77
C VAL A 45 5.26 -20.72 4.09
N GLY A 46 4.22 -19.94 4.42
CA GLY A 46 4.32 -18.55 4.78
C GLY A 46 4.40 -18.33 6.30
N ARG A 47 5.03 -17.22 6.67
CA ARG A 47 5.04 -16.69 8.04
C ARG A 47 5.04 -15.17 8.01
N ILE A 48 4.14 -14.55 8.76
CA ILE A 48 4.14 -13.11 9.04
C ILE A 48 4.68 -12.94 10.47
N ALA A 49 5.91 -12.44 10.59
CA ALA A 49 6.63 -12.48 11.87
C ALA A 49 6.02 -11.53 12.92
N ASP A 50 5.48 -10.39 12.47
CA ASP A 50 4.97 -9.33 13.36
C ASP A 50 3.50 -9.53 13.73
N ASP A 51 2.77 -10.39 13.00
CA ASP A 51 1.39 -10.80 13.33
C ASP A 51 1.14 -12.25 12.87
N PRO A 52 1.55 -13.25 13.69
CA PRO A 52 1.46 -14.67 13.32
C PRO A 52 0.02 -15.20 13.12
N LYS A 53 -1.00 -14.41 13.52
CA LYS A 53 -2.41 -14.76 13.34
C LYS A 53 -2.96 -14.31 11.96
N GLU A 54 -2.26 -13.44 11.26
CA GLU A 54 -2.65 -12.99 9.93
C GLU A 54 -2.47 -14.09 8.88
N SER A 55 -3.33 -14.07 7.86
CA SER A 55 -3.31 -15.03 6.76
C SER A 55 -2.06 -14.89 5.89
N THR A 56 -1.34 -16.00 5.69
CA THR A 56 -0.16 -16.08 4.81
C THR A 56 -0.50 -16.28 3.33
N LYS A 57 -1.79 -16.42 2.99
CA LYS A 57 -2.27 -16.75 1.64
C LYS A 57 -1.68 -15.83 0.56
N LEU A 58 -1.58 -14.52 0.82
CA LEU A 58 -1.02 -13.56 -0.14
C LEU A 58 0.43 -13.87 -0.49
N ILE A 59 1.29 -13.98 0.52
CA ILE A 59 2.73 -14.19 0.30
C ILE A 59 3.03 -15.57 -0.30
N GLU A 60 2.27 -16.59 0.06
CA GLU A 60 2.36 -17.91 -0.55
C GLU A 60 1.92 -17.89 -2.02
N THR A 61 0.82 -17.17 -2.33
CA THR A 61 0.33 -16.99 -3.71
C THR A 61 1.36 -16.24 -4.57
N CYS A 62 2.02 -15.21 -4.02
CA CYS A 62 3.11 -14.51 -4.72
C CYS A 62 4.23 -15.46 -5.12
N VAL A 63 4.73 -16.28 -4.17
CA VAL A 63 5.77 -17.29 -4.45
C VAL A 63 5.30 -18.28 -5.52
N LYS A 64 4.08 -18.83 -5.38
CA LYS A 64 3.49 -19.77 -6.34
C LYS A 64 3.43 -19.19 -7.76
N LYS A 65 2.96 -17.93 -7.91
CA LYS A 65 2.89 -17.27 -9.21
C LYS A 65 4.26 -17.04 -9.83
N VAL A 66 5.26 -16.61 -9.05
CA VAL A 66 6.63 -16.43 -9.53
C VAL A 66 7.24 -17.77 -9.96
N LEU A 67 7.14 -18.82 -9.15
CA LEU A 67 7.64 -20.14 -9.50
C LEU A 67 6.96 -20.70 -10.77
N LYS A 68 5.65 -20.48 -10.93
CA LYS A 68 4.91 -20.85 -12.15
C LYS A 68 5.45 -20.07 -13.36
N ARG A 69 5.64 -18.76 -13.24
CA ARG A 69 6.18 -17.88 -14.31
C ARG A 69 7.58 -18.31 -14.76
N LEU A 70 8.40 -18.77 -13.81
CA LEU A 70 9.77 -19.25 -14.07
C LEU A 70 9.82 -20.73 -14.50
N LYS A 71 8.69 -21.44 -14.59
CA LYS A 71 8.58 -22.89 -14.83
C LYS A 71 9.29 -23.75 -13.76
N LEU A 72 9.41 -23.23 -12.54
CA LEU A 72 10.11 -23.84 -11.41
C LEU A 72 9.16 -24.51 -10.38
N ALA A 73 7.84 -24.38 -10.53
CA ALA A 73 6.84 -24.87 -9.59
C ALA A 73 6.84 -26.38 -9.37
N LYS A 74 7.34 -27.17 -10.36
CA LYS A 74 7.51 -28.63 -10.23
C LYS A 74 8.86 -29.01 -9.58
N VAL A 75 9.77 -28.06 -9.36
CA VAL A 75 11.13 -28.29 -8.86
C VAL A 75 11.27 -27.83 -7.42
N TYR A 76 10.72 -26.66 -7.09
CA TYR A 76 10.93 -26.02 -5.79
C TYR A 76 9.64 -25.83 -5.01
N GLY A 77 9.74 -26.00 -3.69
CA GLY A 77 8.89 -25.34 -2.72
C GLY A 77 9.63 -24.16 -2.09
N ALA A 78 9.02 -23.52 -1.10
CA ALA A 78 9.61 -22.35 -0.46
C ALA A 78 9.18 -22.18 0.99
N LYS A 79 10.06 -21.56 1.78
CA LYS A 79 9.69 -20.87 3.01
C LYS A 79 9.70 -19.37 2.73
N VAL A 80 8.65 -18.65 3.07
CA VAL A 80 8.56 -17.19 2.92
C VAL A 80 8.21 -16.56 4.25
N THR A 81 9.05 -15.62 4.70
CA THR A 81 8.83 -14.87 5.94
C THR A 81 8.79 -13.39 5.62
N THR A 82 7.78 -12.69 6.15
CA THR A 82 7.72 -11.21 6.08
C THR A 82 7.87 -10.60 7.46
N ARG A 83 8.52 -9.41 7.50
CA ARG A 83 8.61 -8.49 8.64
C ARG A 83 8.21 -7.10 8.18
N SER A 84 7.49 -6.35 9.03
CA SER A 84 6.89 -5.09 8.62
C SER A 84 6.83 -4.07 9.75
N ASN A 85 7.14 -2.79 9.44
CA ASN A 85 6.71 -1.66 10.25
C ASN A 85 5.50 -0.92 9.66
N VAL A 86 4.95 -1.42 8.54
CA VAL A 86 3.67 -0.94 7.97
C VAL A 86 2.53 -1.58 8.75
N PRO A 87 1.67 -0.83 9.43
CA PRO A 87 0.51 -1.40 10.13
C PRO A 87 -0.43 -2.16 9.19
N ILE A 88 -0.91 -3.32 9.65
CA ILE A 88 -1.74 -4.23 8.83
C ILE A 88 -3.22 -3.83 8.94
N ALA A 89 -3.95 -3.88 7.81
CA ALA A 89 -5.41 -3.67 7.71
C ALA A 89 -5.89 -2.29 8.20
N VAL A 90 -5.09 -1.25 7.99
CA VAL A 90 -5.45 0.14 8.35
C VAL A 90 -5.45 1.11 7.16
N GLY A 91 -5.18 0.62 5.92
CA GLY A 91 -5.23 1.45 4.71
C GLY A 91 -3.88 2.02 4.26
N LEU A 92 -2.76 1.46 4.75
CA LEU A 92 -1.39 1.86 4.37
C LEU A 92 -0.74 0.89 3.37
N SER A 93 -1.56 0.15 2.64
CA SER A 93 -1.13 -0.74 1.54
C SER A 93 -0.11 -1.79 1.94
N SER A 94 -0.20 -2.29 3.20
CA SER A 94 0.69 -3.36 3.70
C SER A 94 0.66 -4.61 2.83
N SER A 95 -0.50 -4.95 2.24
CA SER A 95 -0.64 -6.07 1.31
C SER A 95 0.11 -5.84 -0.01
N SER A 96 0.04 -4.64 -0.59
CA SER A 96 0.77 -4.30 -1.82
C SER A 96 2.29 -4.33 -1.58
N ALA A 97 2.75 -3.80 -0.43
CA ALA A 97 4.14 -3.85 -0.05
C ALA A 97 4.62 -5.29 0.18
N ALA A 98 3.82 -6.13 0.86
CA ALA A 98 4.13 -7.54 1.08
C ALA A 98 4.20 -8.32 -0.24
N ALA A 99 3.25 -8.07 -1.17
CA ALA A 99 3.26 -8.69 -2.48
C ALA A 99 4.51 -8.30 -3.29
N ASN A 100 4.82 -7.01 -3.38
CA ASN A 100 5.99 -6.50 -4.10
C ASN A 100 7.31 -7.07 -3.54
N ALA A 101 7.49 -7.02 -2.22
CA ALA A 101 8.67 -7.55 -1.55
C ALA A 101 8.81 -9.06 -1.78
N THR A 102 7.70 -9.82 -1.64
CA THR A 102 7.71 -11.29 -1.82
C THR A 102 8.00 -11.68 -3.26
N VAL A 103 7.39 -11.00 -4.24
CA VAL A 103 7.65 -11.26 -5.67
C VAL A 103 9.13 -11.04 -5.97
N LEU A 104 9.70 -9.89 -5.58
CA LEU A 104 11.11 -9.59 -5.81
C LEU A 104 12.05 -10.56 -5.07
N ALA A 105 11.76 -10.90 -3.81
CA ALA A 105 12.56 -11.85 -3.04
C ALA A 105 12.54 -13.24 -3.69
N THR A 106 11.40 -13.66 -4.26
CA THR A 106 11.29 -14.96 -4.94
C THR A 106 12.10 -14.99 -6.23
N PHE A 107 12.04 -13.92 -7.04
CA PHE A 107 12.90 -13.80 -8.22
C PHE A 107 14.38 -13.78 -7.84
N ALA A 108 14.75 -13.05 -6.80
CA ALA A 108 16.12 -12.98 -6.30
C ALA A 108 16.62 -14.35 -5.81
N ALA A 109 15.77 -15.11 -5.09
CA ALA A 109 16.08 -16.48 -4.67
C ALA A 109 16.29 -17.44 -5.85
N ALA A 110 15.63 -17.18 -6.99
CA ALA A 110 15.82 -17.95 -8.23
C ALA A 110 16.99 -17.43 -9.09
N GLY A 111 17.78 -16.45 -8.62
CA GLY A 111 18.88 -15.83 -9.36
C GLY A 111 18.40 -15.00 -10.57
N LYS A 112 17.16 -14.51 -10.58
CA LYS A 112 16.55 -13.78 -11.68
C LYS A 112 16.21 -12.34 -11.29
N LYS A 113 16.08 -11.46 -12.30
CA LYS A 113 15.60 -10.07 -12.16
C LYS A 113 14.39 -9.90 -13.08
N PRO A 114 13.18 -9.60 -12.55
CA PRO A 114 12.02 -9.37 -13.41
C PRO A 114 12.01 -7.95 -13.99
N PRO A 115 11.36 -7.71 -15.13
CA PRO A 115 10.88 -6.40 -15.52
C PRO A 115 9.90 -5.87 -14.45
N ALA A 116 9.87 -4.56 -14.24
CA ALA A 116 9.00 -3.93 -13.25
C ALA A 116 7.50 -4.25 -13.49
N THR A 117 7.06 -4.20 -14.74
CA THR A 117 5.69 -4.54 -15.14
C THR A 117 5.33 -5.98 -14.78
N THR A 118 6.21 -6.95 -15.06
CA THR A 118 6.01 -8.35 -14.69
C THR A 118 5.91 -8.53 -13.18
N ALA A 119 6.75 -7.84 -12.40
CA ALA A 119 6.71 -7.95 -10.94
C ALA A 119 5.41 -7.37 -10.38
N LEU A 120 4.99 -6.19 -10.85
CA LEU A 120 3.74 -5.54 -10.47
C LEU A 120 2.53 -6.41 -10.82
N ASP A 121 2.43 -6.93 -12.04
CA ASP A 121 1.31 -7.76 -12.46
C ASP A 121 1.18 -9.03 -11.61
N LEU A 122 2.29 -9.71 -11.33
CA LEU A 122 2.27 -10.90 -10.47
C LEU A 122 1.82 -10.58 -9.04
N GLY A 123 2.24 -9.43 -8.49
CA GLY A 123 1.83 -8.97 -7.17
C GLY A 123 0.33 -8.63 -7.11
N VAL A 124 -0.17 -7.89 -8.10
CA VAL A 124 -1.58 -7.53 -8.24
C VAL A 124 -2.46 -8.78 -8.42
N ASP A 125 -2.05 -9.70 -9.30
CA ASP A 125 -2.77 -10.97 -9.50
C ASP A 125 -2.78 -11.85 -8.24
N ALA A 126 -1.69 -11.84 -7.47
CA ALA A 126 -1.64 -12.56 -6.20
C ALA A 126 -2.58 -11.92 -5.16
N ALA A 127 -2.65 -10.60 -5.11
CA ALA A 127 -3.54 -9.88 -4.20
C ALA A 127 -5.03 -10.11 -4.51
N LEU A 128 -5.39 -10.16 -5.80
CA LEU A 128 -6.75 -10.52 -6.25
C LEU A 128 -7.09 -11.97 -5.88
N GLU A 129 -6.21 -12.92 -6.18
CA GLU A 129 -6.41 -14.36 -5.86
C GLU A 129 -6.49 -14.62 -4.35
N ALA A 130 -5.72 -13.86 -3.56
CA ALA A 130 -5.77 -13.95 -2.10
C ALA A 130 -7.02 -13.29 -1.48
N GLY A 131 -7.75 -12.44 -2.24
CA GLY A 131 -8.94 -11.72 -1.78
C GLY A 131 -8.65 -10.52 -0.87
N VAL A 132 -7.41 -9.99 -0.90
CA VAL A 132 -7.00 -8.85 -0.04
C VAL A 132 -7.22 -7.49 -0.70
N THR A 133 -7.67 -7.48 -1.94
CA THR A 133 -7.99 -6.26 -2.71
C THR A 133 -9.27 -6.42 -3.52
N ILE A 134 -9.92 -5.30 -3.88
CA ILE A 134 -11.12 -5.25 -4.71
C ILE A 134 -10.76 -4.97 -6.17
N THR A 135 -9.85 -4.02 -6.40
CA THR A 135 -9.48 -3.50 -7.74
C THR A 135 -8.08 -3.94 -8.19
N GLY A 136 -7.41 -4.78 -7.41
CA GLY A 136 -5.99 -5.08 -7.58
C GLY A 136 -5.08 -4.04 -6.92
N ALA A 137 -5.59 -2.87 -6.51
CA ALA A 137 -4.85 -1.77 -5.89
C ALA A 137 -3.56 -1.42 -6.67
N PHE A 138 -3.69 -1.26 -7.99
CA PHE A 138 -2.55 -1.05 -8.87
C PHE A 138 -1.83 0.28 -8.61
N ASP A 139 -2.55 1.31 -8.15
CA ASP A 139 -2.01 2.57 -7.64
C ASP A 139 -1.07 2.34 -6.45
N ASP A 140 -1.56 1.67 -5.42
CA ASP A 140 -0.80 1.34 -4.22
C ASP A 140 0.42 0.45 -4.54
N ALA A 141 0.20 -0.60 -5.36
CA ALA A 141 1.27 -1.49 -5.79
C ALA A 141 2.36 -0.75 -6.58
N SER A 142 1.95 0.15 -7.49
CA SER A 142 2.89 0.94 -8.30
C SER A 142 3.66 1.96 -7.47
N ALA A 143 3.00 2.70 -6.55
CA ALA A 143 3.68 3.63 -5.65
C ALA A 143 4.69 2.89 -4.75
N SER A 144 4.26 1.78 -4.13
CA SER A 144 5.10 0.91 -3.30
C SER A 144 6.32 0.37 -4.06
N PHE A 145 6.13 -0.03 -5.32
CA PHE A 145 7.18 -0.66 -6.13
C PHE A 145 8.17 0.35 -6.69
N LEU A 146 7.69 1.49 -7.18
CA LEU A 146 8.51 2.48 -7.89
C LEU A 146 9.10 3.56 -6.99
N GLY A 147 8.49 3.80 -5.82
CA GLY A 147 8.73 5.01 -5.03
C GLY A 147 8.08 6.25 -5.67
N GLY A 148 8.04 7.36 -4.92
CA GLY A 148 7.32 8.57 -5.33
C GLY A 148 5.82 8.34 -5.41
N GLY A 149 5.15 9.12 -6.24
CA GLY A 149 3.71 9.03 -6.44
C GLY A 149 3.30 8.66 -7.85
N VAL A 150 2.10 8.08 -7.97
CA VAL A 150 1.49 7.68 -9.25
C VAL A 150 0.02 8.06 -9.29
N VAL A 151 -0.45 8.42 -10.49
CA VAL A 151 -1.87 8.50 -10.84
C VAL A 151 -2.12 7.40 -11.86
N THR A 152 -3.17 6.60 -11.68
CA THR A 152 -3.36 5.35 -12.41
C THR A 152 -4.78 5.16 -12.95
N ASP A 153 -4.89 4.35 -13.99
CA ASP A 153 -6.09 3.61 -14.35
C ASP A 153 -5.88 2.17 -13.86
N ASN A 154 -6.54 1.78 -12.76
CA ASN A 154 -6.37 0.47 -12.14
C ASN A 154 -7.01 -0.65 -12.98
N ILE A 155 -8.06 -0.32 -13.76
CA ILE A 155 -8.74 -1.29 -14.63
C ILE A 155 -7.78 -1.73 -15.75
N LYS A 156 -7.11 -0.75 -16.37
CA LYS A 156 -6.15 -0.98 -17.46
C LYS A 156 -4.73 -1.29 -16.96
N ARG A 157 -4.50 -1.24 -15.63
CA ARG A 157 -3.17 -1.32 -15.01
C ARG A 157 -2.16 -0.38 -15.66
N LYS A 158 -2.56 0.88 -15.87
CA LYS A 158 -1.75 1.89 -16.53
C LYS A 158 -1.42 3.04 -15.58
N ILE A 159 -0.13 3.39 -15.53
CA ILE A 159 0.32 4.63 -14.88
C ILE A 159 0.07 5.76 -15.86
N LEU A 160 -0.75 6.75 -15.47
CA LEU A 160 -1.12 7.91 -16.27
C LEU A 160 -0.16 9.08 -16.04
N LYS A 161 0.28 9.26 -14.78
CA LYS A 161 1.21 10.31 -14.38
C LYS A 161 2.06 9.84 -13.19
N ARG A 162 3.28 10.33 -13.11
CA ARG A 162 4.12 10.24 -11.91
C ARG A 162 4.25 11.62 -11.28
N PHE A 163 4.37 11.66 -9.94
CA PHE A 163 4.62 12.87 -9.18
C PHE A 163 5.52 12.60 -7.98
N ASP A 164 6.11 13.65 -7.45
CA ASP A 164 6.85 13.59 -6.20
C ASP A 164 6.12 14.42 -5.12
N VAL A 165 6.04 13.88 -3.92
CA VAL A 165 5.73 14.67 -2.72
C VAL A 165 7.03 15.29 -2.23
N ASN A 166 6.99 16.58 -1.88
CA ASN A 166 8.17 17.29 -1.41
C ASN A 166 8.81 16.56 -0.21
N PRO A 167 10.08 16.11 -0.30
CA PRO A 167 10.72 15.31 0.75
C PRO A 167 10.98 16.08 2.05
N LYS A 168 10.85 17.41 2.04
CA LYS A 168 10.93 18.23 3.26
C LYS A 168 9.66 18.13 4.11
N LEU A 169 8.55 17.68 3.54
CA LEU A 169 7.28 17.50 4.25
C LEU A 169 7.33 16.24 5.10
N LYS A 170 6.59 16.25 6.20
CA LYS A 170 6.37 15.08 7.04
C LYS A 170 5.02 14.45 6.76
N VAL A 171 4.96 13.15 6.91
CA VAL A 171 3.72 12.37 6.81
C VAL A 171 3.37 11.87 8.21
N LEU A 172 2.28 12.39 8.77
CA LEU A 172 1.72 11.85 9.99
C LEU A 172 0.61 10.88 9.65
N ILE A 173 0.56 9.79 10.39
CA ILE A 173 -0.43 8.75 10.22
C ILE A 173 -1.08 8.50 11.57
N TYR A 174 -2.36 8.82 11.69
CA TYR A 174 -3.16 8.40 12.82
C TYR A 174 -3.73 7.01 12.54
N VAL A 175 -3.43 6.07 13.43
CA VAL A 175 -3.89 4.67 13.35
C VAL A 175 -4.80 4.40 14.54
N PRO A 176 -6.12 4.30 14.34
CA PRO A 176 -7.06 3.89 15.39
C PRO A 176 -6.77 2.46 15.86
N GLN A 177 -7.24 2.09 17.05
CA GLN A 177 -7.09 0.73 17.61
C GLN A 177 -7.90 -0.33 16.83
N LYS A 178 -8.61 0.05 15.77
CA LYS A 178 -9.52 -0.79 15.00
C LYS A 178 -8.92 -1.14 13.65
N LYS A 179 -8.96 -2.41 13.24
CA LYS A 179 -8.62 -2.85 11.89
C LYS A 179 -9.88 -2.79 10.98
N PHE A 180 -9.67 -2.62 9.66
CA PHE A 180 -10.74 -2.68 8.66
C PHE A 180 -10.31 -3.54 7.47
N TYR A 181 -10.96 -4.68 7.30
CA TYR A 181 -10.62 -5.64 6.26
C TYR A 181 -11.43 -5.43 4.98
N THR A 182 -10.88 -5.90 3.86
CA THR A 182 -11.50 -5.79 2.53
C THR A 182 -12.92 -6.35 2.47
N SER A 183 -13.20 -7.44 3.19
CA SER A 183 -14.53 -8.07 3.27
C SER A 183 -15.61 -7.18 3.90
N GLN A 184 -15.23 -6.15 4.64
CA GLN A 184 -16.14 -5.21 5.29
C GLN A 184 -16.56 -4.04 4.38
N THR A 185 -16.02 -3.98 3.15
CA THR A 185 -16.27 -2.85 2.23
C THR A 185 -17.57 -3.07 1.44
N ASP A 186 -18.55 -2.19 1.64
CA ASP A 186 -19.72 -2.11 0.78
C ASP A 186 -19.39 -1.36 -0.52
N VAL A 187 -19.01 -2.13 -1.54
CA VAL A 187 -18.62 -1.58 -2.85
C VAL A 187 -19.78 -0.85 -3.54
N LYS A 188 -21.04 -1.30 -3.35
CA LYS A 188 -22.22 -0.65 -3.95
C LYS A 188 -22.40 0.75 -3.38
N LYS A 189 -22.24 0.89 -2.05
CA LYS A 189 -22.31 2.19 -1.38
C LYS A 189 -21.19 3.13 -1.85
N VAL A 190 -19.95 2.63 -1.94
CA VAL A 190 -18.78 3.41 -2.38
C VAL A 190 -18.96 3.90 -3.83
N LYS A 191 -19.49 3.08 -4.74
CA LYS A 191 -19.72 3.45 -6.15
C LYS A 191 -20.66 4.65 -6.34
N LYS A 192 -21.55 4.94 -5.38
CA LYS A 192 -22.41 6.14 -5.42
C LYS A 192 -21.62 7.45 -5.41
N PHE A 193 -20.38 7.42 -4.95
CA PHE A 193 -19.48 8.58 -4.88
C PHE A 193 -18.53 8.70 -6.09
N ALA A 194 -18.69 7.86 -7.13
CA ALA A 194 -17.76 7.79 -8.26
C ALA A 194 -17.53 9.15 -8.96
N ASN A 195 -18.57 9.97 -9.12
CA ASN A 195 -18.44 11.29 -9.76
C ASN A 195 -17.54 12.23 -8.96
N PHE A 196 -17.67 12.26 -7.64
CA PHE A 196 -16.82 13.07 -6.76
C PHE A 196 -15.38 12.56 -6.74
N VAL A 197 -15.19 11.24 -6.73
CA VAL A 197 -13.86 10.60 -6.81
C VAL A 197 -13.19 10.90 -8.15
N ASN A 198 -13.95 10.96 -9.26
CA ASN A 198 -13.44 11.38 -10.55
C ASN A 198 -12.95 12.83 -10.56
N VAL A 199 -13.57 13.74 -9.79
CA VAL A 199 -13.08 15.11 -9.62
C VAL A 199 -11.74 15.11 -8.89
N ALA A 200 -11.63 14.37 -7.77
CA ALA A 200 -10.36 14.22 -7.05
C ALA A 200 -9.27 13.63 -7.96
N HIS A 201 -9.61 12.63 -8.80
CA HIS A 201 -8.66 12.06 -9.75
C HIS A 201 -8.18 13.07 -10.81
N LYS A 202 -9.08 13.95 -11.31
CA LYS A 202 -8.70 15.04 -12.24
C LYS A 202 -7.74 16.01 -11.57
N LEU A 203 -7.97 16.39 -10.30
CA LEU A 203 -7.04 17.21 -9.51
C LEU A 203 -5.66 16.54 -9.41
N ALA A 204 -5.61 15.26 -9.09
CA ALA A 204 -4.33 14.52 -9.05
C ALA A 204 -3.62 14.50 -10.41
N LEU A 205 -4.37 14.34 -11.51
CA LEU A 205 -3.83 14.40 -12.88
C LEU A 205 -3.30 15.78 -13.24
N SER A 206 -3.95 16.86 -12.83
CA SER A 206 -3.46 18.24 -13.06
C SER A 206 -2.19 18.54 -12.25
N GLY A 207 -1.97 17.81 -11.15
CA GLY A 207 -0.81 17.97 -10.25
C GLY A 207 -1.18 18.45 -8.85
N ASP A 208 -2.43 18.82 -8.61
CA ASP A 208 -2.93 19.18 -7.29
C ASP A 208 -3.26 17.93 -6.46
N VAL A 209 -2.20 17.22 -6.10
CA VAL A 209 -2.31 15.94 -5.37
C VAL A 209 -2.72 16.12 -3.91
N LEU A 210 -2.43 17.27 -3.31
CA LEU A 210 -2.77 17.56 -1.91
C LEU A 210 -4.26 17.82 -1.74
N SER A 211 -4.85 18.66 -2.59
CA SER A 211 -6.31 18.87 -2.63
C SER A 211 -7.04 17.56 -2.97
N ALA A 212 -6.50 16.78 -3.92
CA ALA A 212 -7.06 15.49 -4.29
C ALA A 212 -7.07 14.50 -3.09
N LEU A 213 -6.01 14.45 -2.29
CA LEU A 213 -5.91 13.62 -1.09
C LEU A 213 -6.98 14.00 -0.07
N THR A 214 -7.11 15.30 0.22
CA THR A 214 -8.08 15.80 1.21
C THR A 214 -9.50 15.53 0.74
N MET A 215 -9.85 15.92 -0.48
CA MET A 215 -11.16 15.70 -1.06
C MET A 215 -11.56 14.23 -1.06
N ASN A 216 -10.70 13.38 -1.59
CA ASN A 216 -10.93 11.93 -1.63
C ASN A 216 -11.05 11.34 -0.22
N GLY A 217 -10.18 11.74 0.71
CA GLY A 217 -10.17 11.23 2.08
C GLY A 217 -11.46 11.54 2.83
N LEU A 218 -12.00 12.76 2.70
CA LEU A 218 -13.29 13.17 3.30
C LEU A 218 -14.46 12.40 2.69
N ILE A 219 -14.49 12.26 1.34
CA ILE A 219 -15.50 11.48 0.62
C ILE A 219 -15.51 10.02 1.09
N TYR A 220 -14.33 9.37 1.14
CA TYR A 220 -14.23 7.98 1.54
C TYR A 220 -14.47 7.75 3.03
N SER A 221 -14.14 8.70 3.91
CA SER A 221 -14.54 8.65 5.31
C SER A 221 -16.06 8.49 5.41
N ARG A 222 -16.82 9.34 4.70
CA ARG A 222 -18.30 9.25 4.70
C ARG A 222 -18.80 7.96 4.04
N ALA A 223 -18.21 7.56 2.91
CA ALA A 223 -18.64 6.40 2.14
C ALA A 223 -18.45 5.08 2.92
N LEU A 224 -17.37 4.97 3.69
CA LEU A 224 -17.00 3.77 4.45
C LEU A 224 -17.43 3.81 5.93
N GLY A 225 -18.01 4.92 6.39
CA GLY A 225 -18.49 5.06 7.78
C GLY A 225 -17.36 5.30 8.79
N HIS A 226 -16.25 5.92 8.34
CA HIS A 226 -15.20 6.42 9.22
C HIS A 226 -15.46 7.88 9.61
N ASP A 227 -14.84 8.32 10.70
CA ASP A 227 -14.98 9.69 11.20
C ASP A 227 -14.13 10.67 10.36
N PRO A 228 -14.74 11.63 9.61
CA PRO A 228 -13.99 12.61 8.84
C PRO A 228 -13.37 13.70 9.72
N VAL A 229 -13.84 13.89 10.95
CA VAL A 229 -13.37 14.94 11.88
C VAL A 229 -11.89 14.77 12.17
N ILE A 230 -11.37 13.53 12.17
CA ILE A 230 -9.94 13.25 12.37
C ILE A 230 -9.06 13.99 11.34
N ALA A 231 -9.49 14.02 10.08
CA ALA A 231 -8.78 14.74 9.03
C ALA A 231 -8.94 16.27 9.18
N VAL A 232 -10.14 16.73 9.53
CA VAL A 232 -10.42 18.17 9.75
C VAL A 232 -9.58 18.72 10.90
N GLU A 233 -9.51 18.02 12.02
CA GLU A 233 -8.66 18.43 13.16
C GLU A 233 -7.17 18.57 12.77
N ALA A 234 -6.67 17.73 11.87
CA ALA A 234 -5.29 17.88 11.39
C ALA A 234 -5.13 19.14 10.52
N LEU A 235 -6.13 19.44 9.66
CA LEU A 235 -6.12 20.66 8.84
C LEU A 235 -6.17 21.91 9.72
N ASP A 236 -7.05 21.93 10.72
CA ASP A 236 -7.17 23.04 11.69
C ASP A 236 -5.88 23.24 12.50
N ALA A 237 -5.14 22.16 12.74
CA ALA A 237 -3.82 22.19 13.41
C ALA A 237 -2.65 22.51 12.44
N GLY A 238 -2.92 22.87 11.19
CA GLY A 238 -1.94 23.34 10.22
C GLY A 238 -1.37 22.28 9.28
N ALA A 239 -2.04 21.12 9.13
CA ALA A 239 -1.71 20.21 8.04
C ALA A 239 -2.11 20.84 6.69
N ILE A 240 -1.25 20.66 5.67
CA ILE A 240 -1.52 21.17 4.31
C ILE A 240 -2.45 20.26 3.51
N ALA A 241 -2.58 19.01 3.91
CA ALA A 241 -3.57 18.06 3.42
C ALA A 241 -3.80 16.98 4.47
N ALA A 242 -5.04 16.48 4.59
CA ALA A 242 -5.34 15.34 5.45
C ALA A 242 -6.55 14.55 4.92
N GLY A 243 -6.53 13.22 5.07
CA GLY A 243 -7.64 12.40 4.61
C GLY A 243 -7.48 10.93 4.96
N LEU A 244 -8.60 10.19 4.84
CA LEU A 244 -8.59 8.73 4.98
C LEU A 244 -7.68 8.11 3.93
N THR A 245 -6.84 7.17 4.31
CA THR A 245 -5.98 6.44 3.38
C THR A 245 -6.52 5.03 3.13
N GLY A 246 -6.48 4.58 1.88
CA GLY A 246 -7.01 3.28 1.47
C GLY A 246 -8.47 3.09 1.84
N LYS A 247 -8.76 1.99 2.51
CA LYS A 247 -10.09 1.69 3.08
C LYS A 247 -10.20 2.17 4.54
N GLY A 248 -9.16 2.82 5.04
CA GLY A 248 -9.06 3.21 6.43
C GLY A 248 -8.77 2.02 7.36
N PRO A 249 -8.95 2.21 8.67
CA PRO A 249 -9.43 3.43 9.33
C PRO A 249 -8.34 4.51 9.56
N ALA A 250 -7.09 4.31 9.09
CA ALA A 250 -6.05 5.30 9.27
C ALA A 250 -6.31 6.57 8.46
N VAL A 251 -5.90 7.69 9.02
CA VAL A 251 -5.91 9.01 8.40
C VAL A 251 -4.46 9.47 8.23
N VAL A 252 -4.15 10.01 7.06
CA VAL A 252 -2.84 10.57 6.73
C VAL A 252 -2.93 12.08 6.71
N ALA A 253 -1.95 12.78 7.27
CA ALA A 253 -1.75 14.21 7.14
C ALA A 253 -0.37 14.50 6.55
N ILE A 254 -0.32 15.47 5.62
CA ILE A 254 0.90 16.04 5.08
C ILE A 254 1.14 17.35 5.79
N VAL A 255 2.34 17.51 6.36
CA VAL A 255 2.63 18.60 7.31
C VAL A 255 3.99 19.22 7.02
N GLU A 256 4.07 20.54 7.08
CA GLU A 256 5.38 21.20 7.15
C GLU A 256 6.03 20.95 8.52
N PRO A 257 7.35 20.86 8.61
CA PRO A 257 8.08 20.59 9.87
C PRO A 257 7.67 21.49 11.03
N LYS A 258 7.36 22.76 10.75
CA LYS A 258 6.95 23.74 11.78
C LYS A 258 5.62 23.39 12.48
N ASN A 259 4.69 22.73 11.76
CA ASN A 259 3.35 22.39 12.28
C ASN A 259 3.27 20.93 12.78
N LEU A 260 4.38 20.18 12.71
CA LEU A 260 4.42 18.75 13.08
C LEU A 260 3.93 18.50 14.49
N THR A 261 4.40 19.33 15.44
CA THR A 261 4.08 19.19 16.87
C THR A 261 2.61 19.43 17.14
N ASP A 262 1.99 20.41 16.48
CA ASP A 262 0.58 20.78 16.71
C ASP A 262 -0.36 19.70 16.20
N VAL A 263 -0.16 19.21 14.96
CA VAL A 263 -0.94 18.10 14.41
C VAL A 263 -0.77 16.83 15.26
N LYS A 264 0.47 16.50 15.66
CA LYS A 264 0.74 15.35 16.51
C LYS A 264 0.03 15.49 17.86
N LYS A 265 0.03 16.67 18.47
CA LYS A 265 -0.63 16.95 19.78
C LYS A 265 -2.15 16.73 19.69
N VAL A 266 -2.79 17.19 18.62
CA VAL A 266 -4.23 17.00 18.41
C VAL A 266 -4.56 15.53 18.31
N TRP A 267 -3.88 14.78 17.46
CA TRP A 267 -4.14 13.36 17.26
C TRP A 267 -3.75 12.48 18.47
N SER A 268 -2.76 12.91 19.27
CA SER A 268 -2.36 12.17 20.49
C SER A 268 -3.41 12.21 21.61
N LYS A 269 -4.42 13.07 21.51
CA LYS A 269 -5.57 13.09 22.44
C LYS A 269 -6.59 11.99 22.15
N ARG A 270 -6.50 11.35 20.99
CA ARG A 270 -7.40 10.28 20.54
C ARG A 270 -6.84 8.91 20.88
N ALA A 271 -7.73 7.94 21.14
CA ALA A 271 -7.33 6.55 21.33
C ALA A 271 -6.79 5.94 20.04
N GLY A 272 -5.47 5.76 19.95
CA GLY A 272 -4.78 5.24 18.75
C GLY A 272 -3.28 5.48 18.84
N LYS A 273 -2.63 5.33 17.69
CA LYS A 273 -1.18 5.56 17.55
C LYS A 273 -0.93 6.59 16.46
N VAL A 274 -0.04 7.54 16.73
CA VAL A 274 0.47 8.47 15.74
C VAL A 274 1.85 8.02 15.28
N ILE A 275 1.99 7.76 13.98
CA ILE A 275 3.27 7.43 13.34
C ILE A 275 3.72 8.66 12.56
N VAL A 276 4.99 9.02 12.69
CA VAL A 276 5.64 10.06 11.89
C VAL A 276 6.57 9.37 10.91
N THR A 277 6.44 9.70 9.64
CA THR A 277 7.26 9.18 8.55
C THR A 277 7.48 10.26 7.49
N GLU A 278 8.00 9.89 6.34
CA GLU A 278 8.32 10.78 5.24
C GLU A 278 7.84 10.18 3.91
N PRO A 279 7.61 11.01 2.87
CA PRO A 279 7.43 10.51 1.52
C PRO A 279 8.70 9.75 1.09
N SER A 280 8.54 8.58 0.46
CA SER A 280 9.69 7.80 0.00
C SER A 280 9.85 7.88 -1.51
N LYS A 281 11.02 8.32 -1.97
CA LYS A 281 11.41 8.22 -3.39
C LYS A 281 11.99 6.84 -3.75
N VAL A 282 12.35 6.04 -2.73
CA VAL A 282 12.95 4.72 -2.90
C VAL A 282 11.86 3.67 -2.81
N GLY A 283 11.55 3.02 -3.93
CA GLY A 283 10.57 1.95 -4.02
C GLY A 283 11.08 0.59 -3.52
N ALA A 284 10.60 -0.46 -4.14
CA ALA A 284 11.00 -1.83 -3.84
C ALA A 284 12.43 -2.12 -4.29
N LYS A 285 13.18 -2.85 -3.46
CA LYS A 285 14.57 -3.20 -3.74
C LYS A 285 14.90 -4.61 -3.29
N VAL A 286 15.78 -5.27 -4.05
CA VAL A 286 16.41 -6.53 -3.65
C VAL A 286 17.59 -6.21 -2.73
N GLU A 287 17.66 -6.90 -1.60
CA GLU A 287 18.71 -6.73 -0.59
C GLU A 287 19.75 -7.86 -0.67
N VAL A 288 19.28 -9.11 -0.90
CA VAL A 288 20.13 -10.30 -1.02
C VAL A 288 19.65 -11.14 -2.19
N ARG A 289 20.58 -11.62 -3.00
CA ARG A 289 20.38 -12.60 -4.08
C ARG A 289 21.07 -13.90 -3.78
N ALA A 290 20.53 -15.03 -4.30
CA ALA A 290 21.19 -16.31 -4.30
C ALA A 290 22.48 -16.30 -5.14
#